data_6801f531839cb9cbe8d759a607eca151
#
_entry.id   6801f531839cb9cbe8d759a607eca151
#
_cell.length_a   1.000
_cell.length_b   1.000
_cell.length_c   1.000
_cell.angle_alpha   90.00
_cell.angle_beta   90.00
_cell.angle_gamma   90.00
#
_symmetry.space_group_name_H-M   'P 1'
#
loop_
_entity.id
_entity.type
_entity.pdbx_description
1 polymer ?
#
loop_
_entity_poly.entity_id
_entity_poly.type
_entity_poly.pdbx_seq_one_letter_code
_entity_poly.pdbx_strand_id
1 'polypeptide(L)'
;MGDSIPPSDTAESVTAGHPDKLCDAISDSILDACLLIDPNARVAVETMVKGTEGQAVIVLAGEVSLNGHPPNYEEVARHTASSIGYTDSRIGMDATSQEYCQVHTHITTQSQFISQGVDGDLETQGAGDQGVMFGYACSETEGTPELRGRFFPLSAALAQRITRRLEI
;
A
#
# COMPACT_ATOMS: atom_id res chain seq x y z
N MET A 1 48.74 -7.45 2.22
CA MET A 1 47.68 -6.62 2.79
C MET A 1 46.49 -6.80 1.88
N GLY A 2 45.48 -7.55 2.32
CA GLY A 2 44.26 -7.71 1.53
C GLY A 2 43.48 -6.42 1.61
N ASP A 3 43.17 -5.82 0.47
CA ASP A 3 42.27 -4.70 0.36
C ASP A 3 40.90 -5.17 0.86
N SER A 4 40.56 -4.84 2.11
CA SER A 4 39.22 -5.05 2.60
C SER A 4 38.31 -4.12 1.81
N ILE A 5 37.40 -4.69 1.00
CA ILE A 5 36.33 -3.92 0.37
C ILE A 5 35.58 -3.18 1.50
N PRO A 6 35.47 -1.85 1.42
CA PRO A 6 34.74 -1.13 2.45
C PRO A 6 33.28 -1.68 2.54
N PRO A 7 32.69 -1.68 3.73
CA PRO A 7 31.31 -2.11 3.88
C PRO A 7 30.43 -1.32 2.90
N SER A 8 29.69 -2.02 2.06
CA SER A 8 28.72 -1.41 1.14
C SER A 8 27.34 -1.55 1.75
N ASP A 9 26.60 -0.45 1.73
CA ASP A 9 25.20 -0.42 2.11
C ASP A 9 24.34 -0.29 0.85
N THR A 10 23.21 -0.97 0.81
CA THR A 10 22.29 -0.98 -0.33
C THR A 10 20.86 -0.70 0.13
N ALA A 11 20.14 0.07 -0.66
CA ALA A 11 18.71 0.29 -0.46
C ALA A 11 18.03 0.43 -1.81
N GLU A 12 16.74 0.11 -1.84
CA GLU A 12 15.90 0.26 -3.01
C GLU A 12 14.64 1.05 -2.67
N SER A 13 14.04 1.64 -3.67
CA SER A 13 12.75 2.32 -3.59
C SER A 13 12.05 2.18 -4.92
N VAL A 14 10.73 2.14 -4.91
CA VAL A 14 9.89 2.05 -6.10
C VAL A 14 9.09 3.33 -6.29
N THR A 15 8.70 3.62 -7.53
CA THR A 15 7.81 4.74 -7.86
C THR A 15 6.36 4.38 -7.51
N ALA A 16 5.47 5.39 -7.49
CA ALA A 16 4.04 5.19 -7.23
C ALA A 16 3.38 4.20 -8.21
N GLY A 17 3.88 4.14 -9.45
CA GLY A 17 3.40 3.21 -10.47
C GLY A 17 3.94 1.78 -10.37
N HIS A 18 4.78 1.45 -9.40
CA HIS A 18 5.19 0.07 -9.19
C HIS A 18 3.98 -0.79 -8.79
N PRO A 19 3.82 -2.03 -9.33
CA PRO A 19 2.65 -2.87 -9.02
C PRO A 19 2.39 -3.06 -7.53
N ASP A 20 3.42 -3.34 -6.73
CA ASP A 20 3.27 -3.52 -5.28
C ASP A 20 2.81 -2.23 -4.60
N LYS A 21 3.38 -1.08 -5.00
CA LYS A 21 2.97 0.22 -4.47
C LYS A 21 1.54 0.58 -4.88
N LEU A 22 1.14 0.22 -6.10
CA LEU A 22 -0.24 0.39 -6.57
C LEU A 22 -1.20 -0.48 -5.74
N CYS A 23 -0.85 -1.74 -5.43
CA CYS A 23 -1.66 -2.61 -4.57
C CYS A 23 -1.86 -1.99 -3.19
N ASP A 24 -0.79 -1.53 -2.55
CA ASP A 24 -0.84 -0.83 -1.26
C ASP A 24 -1.77 0.40 -1.35
N ALA A 25 -1.58 1.24 -2.37
CA ALA A 25 -2.38 2.45 -2.54
C ALA A 25 -3.88 2.16 -2.72
N ILE A 26 -4.23 1.09 -3.43
CA ILE A 26 -5.63 0.68 -3.59
C ILE A 26 -6.20 0.16 -2.26
N SER A 27 -5.46 -0.69 -1.54
CA SER A 27 -5.90 -1.22 -0.25
C SER A 27 -6.08 -0.10 0.78
N ASP A 28 -5.15 0.86 0.84
CA ASP A 28 -5.24 2.05 1.70
C ASP A 28 -6.44 2.94 1.33
N SER A 29 -6.69 3.14 0.03
CA SER A 29 -7.85 3.95 -0.43
C SER A 29 -9.19 3.29 -0.07
N ILE A 30 -9.27 1.97 -0.08
CA ILE A 30 -10.45 1.23 0.37
C ILE A 30 -10.62 1.38 1.88
N LEU A 31 -9.53 1.27 2.66
CA LEU A 31 -9.55 1.51 4.10
C LEU A 31 -10.05 2.93 4.40
N ASP A 32 -9.50 3.94 3.76
CA ASP A 32 -9.91 5.34 3.93
C ASP A 32 -11.40 5.55 3.60
N ALA A 33 -11.87 4.98 2.49
CA ALA A 33 -13.28 5.07 2.10
C ALA A 33 -14.22 4.40 3.13
N CYS A 34 -13.81 3.29 3.74
CA CYS A 34 -14.57 2.63 4.80
C CYS A 34 -14.57 3.46 6.10
N LEU A 35 -13.42 4.01 6.50
CA LEU A 35 -13.29 4.83 7.71
C LEU A 35 -14.05 6.15 7.63
N LEU A 36 -14.22 6.71 6.43
CA LEU A 36 -15.08 7.89 6.21
C LEU A 36 -16.57 7.59 6.48
N ILE A 37 -17.00 6.33 6.29
CA ILE A 37 -18.39 5.90 6.56
C ILE A 37 -18.55 5.52 8.03
N ASP A 38 -17.62 4.73 8.55
CA ASP A 38 -17.59 4.27 9.93
C ASP A 38 -16.17 4.35 10.48
N PRO A 39 -15.88 5.29 11.41
CA PRO A 39 -14.55 5.39 12.02
C PRO A 39 -14.11 4.15 12.80
N ASN A 40 -15.03 3.22 13.09
CA ASN A 40 -14.76 1.95 13.74
C ASN A 40 -14.80 0.78 12.76
N ALA A 41 -14.79 1.04 11.44
CA ALA A 41 -14.76 -0.02 10.44
C ALA A 41 -13.54 -0.93 10.62
N ARG A 42 -13.75 -2.23 10.39
CA ARG A 42 -12.69 -3.22 10.34
C ARG A 42 -12.51 -3.61 8.89
N VAL A 43 -11.30 -3.39 8.38
CA VAL A 43 -10.98 -3.53 6.97
C VAL A 43 -9.70 -4.34 6.84
N ALA A 44 -9.81 -5.50 6.20
CA ALA A 44 -8.70 -6.37 5.85
C ALA A 44 -8.86 -6.72 4.36
N VAL A 45 -8.42 -5.83 3.48
CA VAL A 45 -8.53 -5.98 2.03
C VAL A 45 -7.15 -6.06 1.40
N GLU A 46 -6.89 -7.17 0.73
CA GLU A 46 -5.71 -7.40 -0.07
C GLU A 46 -6.00 -7.08 -1.53
N THR A 47 -5.03 -6.50 -2.20
CA THR A 47 -5.11 -6.16 -3.62
C THR A 47 -4.03 -6.88 -4.40
N MET A 48 -4.40 -7.40 -5.56
CA MET A 48 -3.47 -7.94 -6.56
C MET A 48 -3.73 -7.28 -7.90
N VAL A 49 -2.67 -6.86 -8.59
CA VAL A 49 -2.77 -6.31 -9.94
C VAL A 49 -1.92 -7.11 -10.91
N LYS A 50 -2.41 -7.26 -12.14
CA LYS A 50 -1.66 -7.89 -13.23
C LYS A 50 -2.05 -7.27 -14.56
N GLY A 51 -1.06 -6.72 -15.27
CA GLY A 51 -1.19 -6.35 -16.67
C GLY A 51 -0.73 -7.48 -17.59
N THR A 52 -1.42 -7.63 -18.70
CA THR A 52 -1.05 -8.47 -19.84
C THR A 52 -1.18 -7.65 -21.11
N GLU A 53 -0.75 -8.17 -22.26
CA GLU A 53 -0.93 -7.47 -23.54
C GLU A 53 -2.41 -7.16 -23.79
N GLY A 54 -2.76 -5.87 -23.75
CA GLY A 54 -4.10 -5.36 -24.05
C GLY A 54 -5.15 -5.50 -22.97
N GLN A 55 -4.84 -6.10 -21.80
CA GLN A 55 -5.80 -6.23 -20.71
C GLN A 55 -5.10 -6.28 -19.35
N ALA A 56 -5.72 -5.68 -18.35
CA ALA A 56 -5.28 -5.74 -16.96
C ALA A 56 -6.37 -6.30 -16.05
N VAL A 57 -5.96 -6.77 -14.89
CA VAL A 57 -6.87 -7.20 -13.83
C VAL A 57 -6.45 -6.60 -12.48
N ILE A 58 -7.44 -6.16 -11.73
CA ILE A 58 -7.33 -5.83 -10.31
C ILE A 58 -8.23 -6.83 -9.57
N VAL A 59 -7.67 -7.51 -8.59
CA VAL A 59 -8.42 -8.41 -7.71
C VAL A 59 -8.40 -7.84 -6.30
N LEU A 60 -9.58 -7.65 -5.73
CA LEU A 60 -9.78 -7.21 -4.35
C LEU A 60 -10.35 -8.38 -3.57
N ALA A 61 -9.67 -8.82 -2.54
CA ALA A 61 -10.12 -9.95 -1.72
C ALA A 61 -9.92 -9.63 -0.24
N GLY A 62 -10.85 -10.09 0.60
CA GLY A 62 -10.72 -9.88 2.03
C GLY A 62 -12.04 -9.76 2.75
N GLU A 63 -11.98 -9.07 3.89
CA GLU A 63 -13.11 -8.93 4.79
C GLU A 63 -13.28 -7.48 5.23
N VAL A 64 -14.52 -7.00 5.24
CA VAL A 64 -14.89 -5.66 5.73
C VAL A 64 -16.11 -5.77 6.62
N SER A 65 -16.05 -5.13 7.80
CA SER A 65 -17.20 -4.91 8.67
C SER A 65 -17.29 -3.44 9.00
N LEU A 66 -18.41 -2.82 8.67
CA LEU A 66 -18.70 -1.42 8.98
C LEU A 66 -20.20 -1.21 9.24
N ASN A 67 -20.52 -0.15 9.97
CA ASN A 67 -21.90 0.30 10.17
C ASN A 67 -22.24 1.31 9.07
N GLY A 68 -23.08 0.91 8.12
CA GLY A 68 -23.47 1.72 6.99
C GLY A 68 -23.43 0.96 5.67
N HIS A 69 -23.56 1.71 4.59
CA HIS A 69 -23.51 1.13 3.24
C HIS A 69 -22.04 1.13 2.76
N PRO A 70 -21.49 -0.02 2.36
CA PRO A 70 -20.08 -0.09 1.93
C PRO A 70 -19.84 0.79 0.69
N PRO A 71 -18.62 1.32 0.51
CA PRO A 71 -18.27 2.06 -0.68
C PRO A 71 -18.28 1.15 -1.92
N ASN A 72 -18.32 1.75 -3.09
CA ASN A 72 -18.10 1.01 -4.34
C ASN A 72 -16.60 0.70 -4.49
N TYR A 73 -16.19 -0.48 -4.06
CA TYR A 73 -14.78 -0.91 -4.06
C TYR A 73 -14.14 -0.87 -5.46
N GLU A 74 -14.89 -1.24 -6.51
CA GLU A 74 -14.42 -1.16 -7.89
C GLU A 74 -14.10 0.29 -8.28
N GLU A 75 -14.99 1.23 -7.96
CA GLU A 75 -14.81 2.65 -8.27
C GLU A 75 -13.62 3.24 -7.52
N VAL A 76 -13.44 2.89 -6.24
CA VAL A 76 -12.28 3.30 -5.44
C VAL A 76 -10.98 2.78 -6.08
N ALA A 77 -10.92 1.51 -6.43
CA ALA A 77 -9.74 0.90 -7.04
C ALA A 77 -9.38 1.55 -8.40
N ARG A 78 -10.38 1.76 -9.26
CA ARG A 78 -10.20 2.43 -10.55
C ARG A 78 -9.74 3.87 -10.41
N HIS A 79 -10.34 4.61 -9.49
CA HIS A 79 -9.96 6.00 -9.22
C HIS A 79 -8.52 6.09 -8.72
N THR A 80 -8.12 5.23 -7.78
CA THR A 80 -6.75 5.19 -7.25
C THR A 80 -5.75 4.88 -8.36
N ALA A 81 -5.98 3.82 -9.14
CA ALA A 81 -5.08 3.44 -10.21
C ALA A 81 -4.98 4.54 -11.29
N SER A 82 -6.09 5.14 -11.69
CA SER A 82 -6.09 6.22 -12.68
C SER A 82 -5.40 7.48 -12.16
N SER A 83 -5.54 7.82 -10.88
CA SER A 83 -4.87 8.98 -10.27
C SER A 83 -3.34 8.84 -10.22
N ILE A 84 -2.84 7.62 -10.17
CA ILE A 84 -1.40 7.30 -10.24
C ILE A 84 -0.88 7.43 -11.68
N GLY A 85 -1.77 7.33 -12.69
CA GLY A 85 -1.42 7.46 -14.10
C GLY A 85 -1.75 6.26 -14.97
N TYR A 86 -2.42 5.23 -14.44
CA TYR A 86 -2.87 4.07 -15.21
C TYR A 86 -4.13 4.38 -16.03
N THR A 87 -3.94 5.15 -17.10
CA THR A 87 -5.00 5.68 -17.98
C THR A 87 -4.79 5.34 -19.45
N ASP A 88 -3.87 4.43 -19.78
CA ASP A 88 -3.54 4.03 -21.14
C ASP A 88 -3.16 2.56 -21.19
N SER A 89 -3.89 1.77 -21.95
CA SER A 89 -3.64 0.33 -22.10
C SER A 89 -2.24 -0.03 -22.60
N ARG A 90 -1.56 0.92 -23.30
CA ARG A 90 -0.19 0.73 -23.80
C ARG A 90 0.86 0.68 -22.68
N ILE A 91 0.56 1.23 -21.51
CA ILE A 91 1.43 1.11 -20.32
C ILE A 91 1.10 -0.09 -19.46
N GLY A 92 0.22 -0.98 -19.94
CA GLY A 92 -0.13 -2.22 -19.27
C GLY A 92 -1.46 -2.21 -18.53
N MET A 93 -2.08 -1.05 -18.30
CA MET A 93 -3.38 -0.91 -17.65
C MET A 93 -4.03 0.42 -18.00
N ASP A 94 -5.31 0.38 -18.36
CA ASP A 94 -6.19 1.54 -18.37
C ASP A 94 -7.33 1.31 -17.38
N ALA A 95 -7.17 1.85 -16.17
CA ALA A 95 -8.15 1.69 -15.10
C ALA A 95 -9.46 2.45 -15.35
N THR A 96 -9.49 3.38 -16.32
CA THR A 96 -10.68 4.14 -16.69
C THR A 96 -11.63 3.34 -17.60
N SER A 97 -11.15 2.24 -18.17
CA SER A 97 -11.89 1.41 -19.14
C SER A 97 -12.11 -0.01 -18.63
N GLN A 98 -13.36 -0.45 -18.64
CA GLN A 98 -13.70 -1.86 -18.34
C GLN A 98 -13.21 -2.84 -19.40
N GLU A 99 -12.99 -2.37 -20.63
CA GLU A 99 -12.45 -3.19 -21.70
C GLU A 99 -10.97 -3.55 -21.44
N TYR A 100 -10.19 -2.59 -20.94
CA TYR A 100 -8.75 -2.77 -20.75
C TYR A 100 -8.32 -3.05 -19.31
N CYS A 101 -9.25 -2.96 -18.34
CA CYS A 101 -9.00 -3.30 -16.95
C CYS A 101 -10.26 -3.91 -16.31
N GLN A 102 -10.18 -5.17 -15.91
CA GLN A 102 -11.24 -5.81 -15.14
C GLN A 102 -10.96 -5.71 -13.64
N VAL A 103 -12.00 -5.44 -12.85
CA VAL A 103 -11.90 -5.46 -11.38
C VAL A 103 -12.78 -6.60 -10.85
N HIS A 104 -12.15 -7.50 -10.11
CA HIS A 104 -12.83 -8.62 -9.45
C HIS A 104 -12.86 -8.37 -7.94
N THR A 105 -14.06 -8.31 -7.37
CA THR A 105 -14.24 -8.04 -5.93
C THR A 105 -14.73 -9.29 -5.23
N HIS A 106 -13.94 -9.77 -4.26
CA HIS A 106 -14.19 -10.91 -3.40
C HIS A 106 -14.09 -10.48 -1.92
N ILE A 107 -14.90 -9.50 -1.55
CA ILE A 107 -14.92 -8.94 -0.19
C ILE A 107 -16.17 -9.45 0.52
N THR A 108 -15.97 -10.02 1.70
CA THR A 108 -17.03 -10.56 2.57
C THR A 108 -17.08 -9.83 3.90
N THR A 109 -18.11 -10.08 4.70
CA THR A 109 -18.17 -9.56 6.07
C THR A 109 -17.24 -10.39 6.97
N GLN A 110 -16.47 -9.73 7.82
CA GLN A 110 -15.55 -10.39 8.75
C GLN A 110 -16.29 -11.40 9.65
N SER A 111 -15.63 -12.55 9.88
CA SER A 111 -16.15 -13.57 10.76
C SER A 111 -16.29 -13.08 12.21
N GLN A 112 -17.44 -13.35 12.84
CA GLN A 112 -17.71 -12.99 14.24
C GLN A 112 -16.72 -13.64 15.23
N PHE A 113 -16.08 -14.75 14.86
CA PHE A 113 -15.10 -15.43 15.72
C PHE A 113 -13.79 -14.63 15.82
N ILE A 114 -13.39 -13.91 14.77
CA ILE A 114 -12.20 -13.06 14.80
C ILE A 114 -12.48 -11.83 15.64
N SER A 115 -13.66 -11.24 15.53
CA SER A 115 -14.05 -10.05 16.30
C SER A 115 -14.02 -10.31 17.82
N GLN A 116 -14.45 -11.47 18.27
CA GLN A 116 -14.43 -11.84 19.72
C GLN A 116 -13.03 -11.90 20.31
N GLY A 117 -12.00 -12.20 19.50
CA GLY A 117 -10.60 -12.26 19.95
C GLY A 117 -9.89 -10.91 19.98
N VAL A 118 -10.41 -9.92 19.26
CA VAL A 118 -9.81 -8.58 19.10
C VAL A 118 -10.54 -7.53 19.91
N ASP A 119 -11.85 -7.73 20.16
CA ASP A 119 -12.71 -6.78 20.87
C ASP A 119 -12.37 -6.66 22.35
N GLY A 120 -11.83 -5.51 22.74
CA GLY A 120 -11.55 -5.08 24.08
C GLY A 120 -11.63 -3.55 24.18
N ASP A 121 -11.56 -3.01 25.37
CA ASP A 121 -11.27 -1.59 25.56
C ASP A 121 -9.80 -1.32 25.14
N LEU A 122 -9.41 -0.05 25.05
CA LEU A 122 -8.07 0.37 24.57
C LEU A 122 -6.90 -0.28 25.32
N GLU A 123 -7.12 -0.77 26.56
CA GLU A 123 -6.08 -1.39 27.37
C GLU A 123 -6.02 -2.93 27.16
N THR A 124 -7.10 -3.54 26.68
CA THR A 124 -7.25 -4.99 26.54
C THR A 124 -7.42 -5.48 25.12
N GLN A 125 -7.42 -4.56 24.15
CA GLN A 125 -7.56 -4.89 22.73
C GLN A 125 -6.43 -5.81 22.26
N GLY A 126 -6.80 -6.95 21.68
CA GLY A 126 -5.86 -7.90 21.08
C GLY A 126 -5.34 -7.41 19.71
N ALA A 127 -4.26 -8.00 19.25
CA ALA A 127 -3.79 -7.81 17.87
C ALA A 127 -4.70 -8.55 16.88
N GLY A 128 -4.96 -7.93 15.74
CA GLY A 128 -5.77 -8.54 14.66
C GLY A 128 -5.03 -9.66 13.91
N ASP A 129 -3.69 -9.69 13.99
CA ASP A 129 -2.85 -10.72 13.40
C ASP A 129 -1.53 -10.83 14.18
N GLN A 130 -0.77 -11.89 13.92
CA GLN A 130 0.60 -12.03 14.40
C GLN A 130 1.53 -11.10 13.62
N GLY A 131 2.61 -10.66 14.26
CA GLY A 131 3.56 -9.76 13.58
C GLY A 131 4.95 -9.81 14.20
N VAL A 132 5.96 -9.60 13.37
CA VAL A 132 7.34 -9.35 13.75
C VAL A 132 7.79 -8.06 13.08
N MET A 133 8.30 -7.13 13.86
CA MET A 133 8.74 -5.83 13.37
C MET A 133 10.24 -5.65 13.58
N PHE A 134 10.91 -5.09 12.58
CA PHE A 134 12.30 -4.69 12.65
C PHE A 134 12.40 -3.19 12.45
N GLY A 135 13.26 -2.55 13.23
CA GLY A 135 13.49 -1.12 13.12
C GLY A 135 15.00 -0.82 13.06
N TYR A 136 15.38 0.16 12.26
CA TYR A 136 16.74 0.68 12.20
C TYR A 136 16.73 2.19 12.07
N ALA A 137 17.61 2.84 12.81
CA ALA A 137 17.80 4.28 12.77
C ALA A 137 19.29 4.60 12.94
N CYS A 138 19.77 5.64 12.27
CA CYS A 138 21.18 6.07 12.35
C CYS A 138 21.30 7.59 12.20
N SER A 139 22.50 8.12 12.46
CA SER A 139 22.76 9.56 12.40
C SER A 139 23.39 10.03 11.08
N GLU A 140 23.45 9.18 10.06
CA GLU A 140 24.13 9.47 8.78
C GLU A 140 23.59 10.73 8.08
N THR A 141 22.29 10.97 8.19
CA THR A 141 21.60 12.10 7.53
C THR A 141 21.40 13.33 8.42
N GLU A 142 21.88 13.32 9.66
CA GLU A 142 21.70 14.43 10.59
C GLU A 142 22.39 15.73 10.13
N GLY A 143 23.42 15.63 9.28
CA GLY A 143 24.05 16.76 8.61
C GLY A 143 23.23 17.36 7.43
N THR A 144 22.20 16.68 6.97
CA THR A 144 21.33 17.12 5.86
C THR A 144 20.13 17.88 6.42
N PRO A 145 19.95 19.18 6.13
CA PRO A 145 18.93 20.01 6.77
C PRO A 145 17.51 19.43 6.70
N GLU A 146 17.13 18.86 5.54
CA GLU A 146 15.78 18.33 5.30
C GLU A 146 15.51 16.99 6.01
N LEU A 147 16.58 16.30 6.47
CA LEU A 147 16.50 14.99 7.12
C LEU A 147 16.88 15.04 8.60
N ARG A 148 17.32 16.20 9.09
CA ARG A 148 17.73 16.37 10.48
C ARG A 148 16.61 15.99 11.46
N GLY A 149 16.94 15.23 12.48
CA GLY A 149 16.01 14.72 13.50
C GLY A 149 15.16 13.54 13.04
N ARG A 150 15.38 13.03 11.83
CA ARG A 150 14.65 11.86 11.31
C ARG A 150 15.40 10.55 11.51
N PHE A 151 16.69 10.60 11.81
CA PHE A 151 17.56 9.43 11.99
C PHE A 151 17.49 8.44 10.85
N PHE A 152 17.32 8.93 9.63
CA PHE A 152 17.00 8.14 8.44
C PHE A 152 18.27 7.71 7.73
N PRO A 153 18.42 6.40 7.35
CA PRO A 153 19.61 5.91 6.66
C PRO A 153 19.85 6.61 5.31
N LEU A 154 21.11 6.94 5.00
CA LEU A 154 21.47 7.69 3.79
C LEU A 154 21.13 6.93 2.51
N SER A 155 21.42 5.63 2.45
CA SER A 155 21.10 4.79 1.28
C SER A 155 19.61 4.80 0.95
N ALA A 156 18.75 4.64 1.96
CA ALA A 156 17.30 4.70 1.80
C ALA A 156 16.82 6.10 1.40
N ALA A 157 17.41 7.17 1.99
CA ALA A 157 17.09 8.55 1.62
C ALA A 157 17.42 8.84 0.15
N LEU A 158 18.57 8.36 -0.33
CA LEU A 158 18.97 8.53 -1.74
C LEU A 158 18.05 7.76 -2.69
N ALA A 159 17.75 6.50 -2.38
CA ALA A 159 16.84 5.68 -3.19
C ALA A 159 15.47 6.37 -3.35
N GLN A 160 14.86 6.84 -2.25
CA GLN A 160 13.59 7.55 -2.28
C GLN A 160 13.64 8.90 -3.01
N ARG A 161 14.75 9.65 -2.90
CA ARG A 161 14.89 10.92 -3.66
C ARG A 161 14.98 10.69 -5.15
N ILE A 162 15.66 9.62 -5.57
CA ILE A 162 15.78 9.26 -6.99
C ILE A 162 14.40 8.90 -7.56
N THR A 163 13.66 8.02 -6.91
CA THR A 163 12.32 7.61 -7.39
C THR A 163 11.36 8.78 -7.47
N ARG A 164 11.29 9.63 -6.43
CA ARG A 164 10.46 10.84 -6.45
C ARG A 164 10.83 11.81 -7.57
N ARG A 165 12.10 11.85 -7.99
CA ARG A 165 12.54 12.71 -9.09
C ARG A 165 12.13 12.17 -10.46
N LEU A 166 11.89 10.87 -10.57
CA LEU A 166 11.42 10.22 -11.79
C LEU A 166 9.89 10.36 -11.99
N GLU A 167 9.16 10.72 -10.95
CA GLU A 167 7.69 10.89 -10.98
C GLU A 167 7.26 12.30 -11.45
N ILE A 168 8.20 13.21 -11.68
CA ILE A 168 7.97 14.59 -12.15
C ILE A 168 8.22 14.66 -13.66
#